data_153eb3011163907d41a333354095687d
#
_entry.id   153eb3011163907d41a333354095687d
#
_cell.length_a   1.000
_cell.length_b   1.000
_cell.length_c   1.000
_cell.angle_alpha   90.00
_cell.angle_beta   90.00
_cell.angle_gamma   90.00
#
_symmetry.space_group_name_H-M   'P 1'
#
loop_
_entity.id
_entity.type
_entity.pdbx_description
1 polymer ?
#
loop_
_entity_poly.entity_id
_entity_poly.type
_entity_poly.pdbx_seq_one_letter_code
_entity_poly.pdbx_strand_id
1 'polypeptide(L)'
;MNNDKLQIKLNILGTDFKLYIERSEEAYYRRAEREINKVHAKYCSKYSSVKDNNKLSGMTLLHFAVNLLFERDQSSNISEGLLELDNLIKQYTKD
;
A
#
# COMPACT_ATOMS: atom_id res chain seq x y z
N MET A 1 20.65 -22.01 -9.51
CA MET A 1 20.31 -21.49 -9.76
C MET A 1 19.03 -21.09 -9.82
N ASN A 2 18.29 -21.29 -10.26
CA ASN A 2 17.20 -20.87 -10.45
C ASN A 2 16.21 -21.57 -9.75
N ASN A 3 16.40 -22.39 -9.00
CA ASN A 3 15.51 -23.12 -8.27
C ASN A 3 15.07 -22.47 -7.01
N ASP A 4 15.51 -21.28 -6.78
CA ASP A 4 15.10 -20.54 -5.61
C ASP A 4 13.77 -19.82 -5.80
N LYS A 5 13.12 -20.05 -6.91
CA LYS A 5 11.80 -19.48 -7.11
C LYS A 5 10.75 -20.25 -6.33
N LEU A 6 9.77 -19.51 -5.82
CA LEU A 6 8.72 -20.08 -5.01
C LEU A 6 7.39 -19.53 -5.47
N GLN A 7 6.41 -20.39 -5.58
CA GLN A 7 5.06 -19.94 -5.89
C GLN A 7 4.34 -19.66 -4.59
N ILE A 8 3.81 -18.46 -4.45
CA ILE A 8 3.04 -18.13 -3.27
C ILE A 8 1.69 -17.60 -3.69
N LYS A 9 0.76 -17.61 -2.76
CA LYS A 9 -0.56 -17.09 -3.00
C LYS A 9 -0.82 -16.01 -1.97
N LEU A 10 -1.20 -14.85 -2.44
CA LEU A 10 -1.52 -13.72 -1.57
C LEU A 10 -2.97 -13.34 -1.76
N ASN A 11 -3.60 -12.85 -0.71
CA ASN A 11 -4.93 -12.29 -0.81
C ASN A 11 -4.81 -10.80 -0.56
N ILE A 12 -5.04 -10.01 -1.60
CA ILE A 12 -4.91 -8.56 -1.52
C ILE A 12 -6.27 -7.96 -1.80
N LEU A 13 -6.81 -7.29 -0.80
CA LEU A 13 -8.10 -6.60 -0.95
C LEU A 13 -9.20 -7.57 -1.41
N GLY A 14 -9.14 -8.80 -0.93
CA GLY A 14 -10.15 -9.79 -1.25
C GLY A 14 -9.89 -10.59 -2.51
N THR A 15 -8.81 -10.31 -3.21
CA THR A 15 -8.50 -11.01 -4.47
C THR A 15 -7.26 -11.87 -4.28
N ASP A 16 -7.33 -13.09 -4.77
CA ASP A 16 -6.19 -14.00 -4.67
C ASP A 16 -5.25 -13.80 -5.83
N PHE A 17 -3.97 -13.76 -5.52
CA PHE A 17 -2.92 -13.64 -6.53
C PHE A 17 -1.91 -14.75 -6.35
N LYS A 18 -1.55 -15.42 -7.43
CA LYS A 18 -0.47 -16.40 -7.41
C LYS A 18 0.74 -15.75 -8.03
N LEU A 19 1.84 -15.79 -7.31
CA LEU A 19 3.07 -15.15 -7.75
C LEU A 19 4.22 -16.11 -7.67
N TYR A 20 5.19 -15.93 -8.58
CA TYR A 20 6.45 -16.63 -8.50
C TYR A 20 7.49 -15.61 -8.08
N ILE A 21 8.11 -15.83 -6.95
CA ILE A 21 9.06 -14.88 -6.39
C ILE A 21 10.32 -15.62 -5.97
N GLU A 22 11.35 -14.86 -5.66
CA GLU A 22 12.54 -15.45 -5.08
C GLU A 22 12.21 -15.87 -3.66
N ARG A 23 12.67 -17.04 -3.27
CA ARG A 23 12.39 -17.54 -1.94
C ARG A 23 12.82 -16.58 -0.85
N SER A 24 13.92 -15.87 -1.09
CA SER A 24 14.43 -14.92 -0.12
C SER A 24 13.52 -13.70 0.05
N GLU A 25 12.57 -13.50 -0.85
CA GLU A 25 11.69 -12.35 -0.80
C GLU A 25 10.34 -12.65 -0.18
N GLU A 26 10.10 -13.90 0.18
CA GLU A 26 8.77 -14.28 0.65
C GLU A 26 8.32 -13.48 1.86
N ALA A 27 9.22 -13.24 2.80
CA ALA A 27 8.85 -12.51 4.01
C ALA A 27 8.38 -11.10 3.69
N TYR A 28 9.01 -10.47 2.70
CA TYR A 28 8.60 -9.13 2.30
C TYR A 28 7.23 -9.12 1.65
N TYR A 29 6.95 -10.11 0.81
CA TYR A 29 5.64 -10.18 0.18
C TYR A 29 4.55 -10.46 1.20
N ARG A 30 4.83 -11.31 2.18
CA ARG A 30 3.85 -11.60 3.22
C ARG A 30 3.58 -10.37 4.09
N ARG A 31 4.64 -9.61 4.38
CA ARG A 31 4.48 -8.38 5.13
C ARG A 31 3.66 -7.37 4.33
N ALA A 32 3.94 -7.28 3.03
CA ALA A 32 3.19 -6.36 2.18
C ALA A 32 1.71 -6.72 2.17
N GLU A 33 1.42 -8.00 2.08
CA GLU A 33 0.03 -8.46 2.11
C GLU A 33 -0.67 -7.98 3.38
N ARG A 34 -0.03 -8.19 4.51
CA ARG A 34 -0.61 -7.79 5.79
C ARG A 34 -0.80 -6.28 5.89
N GLU A 35 0.22 -5.55 5.45
CA GLU A 35 0.14 -4.09 5.55
C GLU A 35 -0.94 -3.51 4.65
N ILE A 36 -1.03 -4.02 3.43
CA ILE A 36 -2.05 -3.54 2.51
C ILE A 36 -3.44 -3.80 3.06
N ASN A 37 -3.67 -5.03 3.52
CA ASN A 37 -4.99 -5.38 4.01
C ASN A 37 -5.34 -4.64 5.30
N LYS A 38 -4.33 -4.36 6.12
CA LYS A 38 -4.54 -3.61 7.33
C LYS A 38 -4.95 -2.17 7.04
N VAL A 39 -4.27 -1.53 6.11
CA VAL A 39 -4.59 -0.15 5.75
C VAL A 39 -5.97 -0.09 5.09
N HIS A 40 -6.25 -1.06 4.24
CA HIS A 40 -7.55 -1.11 3.58
C HIS A 40 -8.67 -1.25 4.60
N ALA A 41 -8.50 -2.13 5.58
CA ALA A 41 -9.50 -2.31 6.62
C ALA A 41 -9.72 -1.03 7.42
N LYS A 42 -8.64 -0.29 7.64
CA LYS A 42 -8.73 0.97 8.34
C LYS A 42 -9.57 1.98 7.56
N TYR A 43 -9.35 2.08 6.25
CA TYR A 43 -10.14 2.99 5.43
C TYR A 43 -11.58 2.53 5.34
N CYS A 44 -11.83 1.23 5.26
CA CYS A 44 -13.19 0.73 5.24
C CYS A 44 -13.94 1.11 6.52
N SER A 45 -13.26 1.05 7.63
CA SER A 45 -13.85 1.39 8.90
C SER A 45 -14.07 2.89 9.04
N LYS A 46 -13.07 3.67 8.64
CA LYS A 46 -13.12 5.11 8.79
C LYS A 46 -14.14 5.74 7.85
N TYR A 47 -14.28 5.19 6.66
CA TYR A 47 -15.21 5.74 5.68
C TYR A 47 -16.29 4.72 5.38
N SER A 48 -16.99 4.31 6.44
CA SER A 48 -17.96 3.23 6.31
C SER A 48 -19.15 3.60 5.43
N SER A 49 -19.38 4.87 5.19
CA SER A 49 -20.46 5.27 4.30
C SER A 49 -20.11 5.13 2.83
N VAL A 50 -18.82 4.96 2.51
CA VAL A 50 -18.40 4.79 1.14
C VAL A 50 -18.63 3.34 0.75
N LYS A 51 -19.50 3.11 -0.21
CA LYS A 51 -19.83 1.75 -0.62
C LYS A 51 -19.06 1.31 -1.85
N ASP A 52 -18.30 2.20 -2.45
CA ASP A 52 -17.57 1.90 -3.67
C ASP A 52 -16.23 1.28 -3.32
N ASN A 53 -16.10 -0.03 -3.55
CA ASN A 53 -14.86 -0.73 -3.24
C ASN A 53 -13.68 -0.20 -4.04
N ASN A 54 -13.92 0.26 -5.25
CA ASN A 54 -12.83 0.83 -6.05
C ASN A 54 -12.28 2.09 -5.40
N LYS A 55 -13.15 2.89 -4.80
CA LYS A 55 -12.70 4.08 -4.12
C LYS A 55 -11.85 3.73 -2.92
N LEU A 56 -12.29 2.77 -2.13
CA LEU A 56 -11.55 2.35 -0.95
C LEU A 56 -10.21 1.74 -1.32
N SER A 57 -10.19 0.95 -2.40
CA SER A 57 -8.95 0.38 -2.89
C SER A 57 -8.02 1.47 -3.40
N GLY A 58 -8.57 2.45 -4.10
CA GLY A 58 -7.79 3.59 -4.59
C GLY A 58 -7.16 4.37 -3.46
N MET A 59 -7.91 4.57 -2.38
CA MET A 59 -7.36 5.27 -1.21
C MET A 59 -6.21 4.49 -0.59
N THR A 60 -6.32 3.17 -0.58
CA THR A 60 -5.26 2.33 -0.06
C THR A 60 -4.01 2.44 -0.92
N LEU A 61 -4.18 2.41 -2.25
CA LEU A 61 -3.06 2.57 -3.16
C LEU A 61 -2.39 3.92 -2.99
N LEU A 62 -3.20 4.95 -2.88
CA LEU A 62 -2.69 6.31 -2.73
C LEU A 62 -1.89 6.43 -1.43
N HIS A 63 -2.39 5.81 -0.37
CA HIS A 63 -1.69 5.81 0.91
C HIS A 63 -0.25 5.29 0.74
N PHE A 64 -0.11 4.14 0.08
CA PHE A 64 1.20 3.55 -0.08
C PHE A 64 2.08 4.31 -1.06
N ALA A 65 1.48 4.83 -2.12
CA ALA A 65 2.26 5.58 -3.11
C ALA A 65 2.81 6.86 -2.50
N VAL A 66 1.99 7.56 -1.74
CA VAL A 66 2.44 8.80 -1.11
C VAL A 66 3.55 8.51 -0.10
N ASN A 67 3.38 7.44 0.68
CA ASN A 67 4.41 7.09 1.64
C ASN A 67 5.72 6.70 0.96
N LEU A 68 5.62 6.02 -0.17
CA LEU A 68 6.81 5.67 -0.93
C LEU A 68 7.54 6.92 -1.42
N LEU A 69 6.79 7.87 -1.96
CA LEU A 69 7.39 9.12 -2.43
C LEU A 69 8.00 9.91 -1.28
N PHE A 70 7.30 9.91 -0.16
CA PHE A 70 7.80 10.55 1.03
C PHE A 70 9.18 10.01 1.36
N GLU A 71 9.30 8.71 1.47
CA GLU A 71 10.56 8.08 1.85
C GLU A 71 11.65 8.31 0.83
N ARG A 72 11.27 8.33 -0.43
CA ARG A 72 12.22 8.56 -1.50
C ARG A 72 12.78 9.98 -1.42
N ASP A 73 11.90 10.93 -1.15
CA ASP A 73 12.29 12.33 -1.10
C ASP A 73 13.07 12.67 0.15
N GLN A 74 12.87 11.89 1.20
CA GLN A 74 13.61 12.12 2.43
C GLN A 74 15.10 12.01 2.25
N SER A 75 15.54 11.21 1.30
CA SER A 75 16.96 11.07 1.10
C SER A 75 17.54 12.30 0.45
N SER A 76 16.73 13.15 -0.16
CA SER A 76 17.27 14.32 -0.80
C SER A 76 16.81 15.61 -0.15
N ASN A 77 15.58 15.76 0.21
CA ASN A 77 15.22 16.99 0.71
C ASN A 77 13.99 16.91 1.45
N ILE A 78 14.06 16.59 2.62
CA ILE A 78 13.07 16.18 3.34
C ILE A 78 11.99 17.00 3.81
N SER A 79 12.19 17.92 4.63
CA SER A 79 11.15 18.59 5.37
C SER A 79 10.09 19.20 4.51
N GLU A 80 10.48 19.82 3.44
CA GLU A 80 9.51 20.50 2.60
C GLU A 80 8.65 19.51 1.85
N GLY A 81 9.26 18.45 1.39
CA GLY A 81 8.52 17.41 0.69
C GLY A 81 7.47 16.81 1.57
N LEU A 82 7.80 16.64 2.84
CA LEU A 82 6.86 16.09 3.79
C LEU A 82 5.63 16.95 3.92
N LEU A 83 5.83 18.24 4.07
CA LEU A 83 4.72 19.16 4.23
C LEU A 83 3.80 19.17 3.03
N GLU A 84 4.40 19.16 1.84
CA GLU A 84 3.61 19.19 0.63
C GLU A 84 2.76 17.95 0.47
N LEU A 85 3.37 16.80 0.68
CA LEU A 85 2.63 15.55 0.52
C LEU A 85 1.53 15.43 1.55
N ASP A 86 1.79 15.87 2.76
CA ASP A 86 0.79 15.84 3.79
C ASP A 86 -0.41 16.72 3.43
N ASN A 87 -0.14 17.89 2.88
CA ASN A 87 -1.21 18.78 2.45
C ASN A 87 -2.02 18.17 1.32
N LEU A 88 -1.37 17.49 0.39
CA LEU A 88 -2.09 16.84 -0.69
C LEU A 88 -3.01 15.77 -0.16
N ILE A 89 -2.54 14.98 0.77
CA ILE A 89 -3.36 13.95 1.36
C ILE A 89 -4.56 14.55 2.06
N LYS A 90 -4.34 15.61 2.81
CA LYS A 90 -5.42 16.27 3.52
C LYS A 90 -6.47 16.80 2.56
N GLN A 91 -6.04 17.33 1.43
CA GLN A 91 -6.98 17.82 0.45
C GLN A 91 -7.86 16.72 -0.08
N TYR A 92 -7.27 15.56 -0.36
CA TYR A 92 -8.03 14.46 -0.90
C TYR A 92 -8.99 13.86 0.11
N THR A 93 -8.62 13.87 1.37
CA THR A 93 -9.46 13.24 2.37
C THR A 93 -10.47 14.19 2.97
N LYS A 94 -10.38 15.44 2.63
CA LYS A 94 -11.24 16.41 3.22
C LYS A 94 -12.67 16.31 2.73
N ASP A 95 -12.81 15.94 1.53
CA ASP A 95 -14.13 15.79 0.97
C ASP A 95 -14.65 14.39 1.18
#